data_334fe01b813b67518397f4d023d7f7c9
#
_entry.id   334fe01b813b67518397f4d023d7f7c9
#
_cell.length_a   1.000
_cell.length_b   1.000
_cell.length_c   1.000
_cell.angle_alpha   90.00
_cell.angle_beta   90.00
_cell.angle_gamma   90.00
#
_symmetry.space_group_name_H-M   'P 1'
#
loop_
_entity.id
_entity.type
_entity.pdbx_description
1 polymer ?
#
loop_
_entity_poly.entity_id
_entity_poly.type
_entity_poly.pdbx_seq_one_letter_code
_entity_poly.pdbx_strand_id
1 'polypeptide(L)'
;MPRTASPYALLVDWGGVLTERLDLAVRAWAEKEGIDFEHYKQAMRRWLSPEEQLEAEINPIHAIERGEITVPDFEEKLAAQMQLLDGHPVQSEGLLARMFGSFATAHAMNALVVRARGHGIRTALLSNSWGNTYPRDGWDDMFDTVVISGEVGLRKPEPEIFKLTCERLEVAAADCVFVDDLEINVTAAGELGMTGVLHRGYDTTAARLEELFGVPLA
;
A
#
# COMPACT_ATOMS: atom_id res chain seq x y z
N MET A 1 7.44 23.74 -27.79
CA MET A 1 7.24 22.46 -27.14
C MET A 1 7.63 22.67 -25.68
N PRO A 2 6.71 22.52 -24.70
CA PRO A 2 7.16 22.55 -23.31
C PRO A 2 8.14 21.39 -23.09
N ARG A 3 9.27 21.67 -22.45
CA ARG A 3 10.19 20.63 -21.96
C ARG A 3 9.38 19.73 -21.04
N THR A 4 9.22 18.47 -21.38
CA THR A 4 8.94 17.45 -20.36
C THR A 4 10.17 17.42 -19.49
N ALA A 5 10.17 18.19 -18.40
CA ALA A 5 11.16 18.01 -17.35
C ALA A 5 11.02 16.57 -16.88
N SER A 6 12.15 15.86 -16.73
CA SER A 6 12.12 14.54 -16.12
C SER A 6 11.45 14.66 -14.76
N PRO A 7 10.61 13.72 -14.35
CA PRO A 7 10.03 13.72 -13.01
C PRO A 7 11.17 13.73 -11.99
N TYR A 8 10.95 14.33 -10.84
CA TYR A 8 11.97 14.40 -9.80
C TYR A 8 11.48 13.93 -8.42
N ALA A 9 10.29 13.37 -8.38
CA ALA A 9 9.75 12.76 -7.16
C ALA A 9 9.23 11.34 -7.43
N LEU A 10 9.53 10.42 -6.52
CA LEU A 10 9.10 9.03 -6.51
C LEU A 10 8.24 8.77 -5.28
N LEU A 11 6.97 8.46 -5.49
CA LEU A 11 6.04 8.01 -4.47
C LEU A 11 5.88 6.49 -4.60
N VAL A 12 5.98 5.75 -3.50
CA VAL A 12 5.83 4.29 -3.51
C VAL A 12 4.82 3.84 -2.47
N ASP A 13 4.04 2.81 -2.80
CA ASP A 13 3.26 2.07 -1.81
C ASP A 13 4.16 1.16 -0.97
N TRP A 14 3.63 0.71 0.18
CA TRP A 14 4.32 -0.23 1.05
C TRP A 14 3.96 -1.68 0.71
N GLY A 15 2.67 -2.01 0.75
CA GLY A 15 2.18 -3.36 0.57
C GLY A 15 2.32 -3.86 -0.87
N GLY A 16 2.98 -5.01 -1.09
CA GLY A 16 3.18 -5.54 -2.44
C GLY A 16 4.16 -4.77 -3.32
N VAL A 17 4.77 -3.68 -2.83
CA VAL A 17 5.83 -2.91 -3.48
C VAL A 17 7.12 -2.94 -2.67
N LEU A 18 7.09 -2.50 -1.41
CA LEU A 18 8.23 -2.55 -0.47
C LEU A 18 8.22 -3.81 0.38
N THR A 19 7.12 -4.56 0.35
CA THR A 19 7.03 -5.94 0.81
C THR A 19 6.96 -6.88 -0.40
N GLU A 20 7.27 -8.15 -0.16
CA GLU A 20 6.98 -9.21 -1.13
C GLU A 20 5.47 -9.32 -1.37
N ARG A 21 5.08 -10.12 -2.36
CA ARG A 21 3.69 -10.30 -2.80
C ARG A 21 2.75 -10.62 -1.64
N LEU A 22 1.77 -9.75 -1.40
CA LEU A 22 0.81 -9.88 -0.29
C LEU A 22 -0.08 -11.11 -0.42
N ASP A 23 -0.48 -11.49 -1.63
CA ASP A 23 -1.33 -12.67 -1.86
C ASP A 23 -0.66 -13.97 -1.40
N LEU A 24 0.66 -14.08 -1.56
CA LEU A 24 1.44 -15.23 -1.08
C LEU A 24 1.62 -15.18 0.44
N ALA A 25 1.92 -14.00 1.00
CA ALA A 25 2.13 -13.83 2.42
C ALA A 25 0.84 -14.09 3.23
N VAL A 26 -0.30 -13.58 2.78
CA VAL A 26 -1.60 -13.80 3.41
C VAL A 26 -2.03 -15.27 3.30
N ARG A 27 -1.76 -15.93 2.17
CA ARG A 27 -2.03 -17.37 2.04
C ARG A 27 -1.17 -18.18 3.02
N ALA A 28 0.13 -17.91 3.11
CA ALA A 28 1.04 -18.59 4.03
C ALA A 28 0.63 -18.37 5.50
N TRP A 29 0.18 -17.17 5.84
CA TRP A 29 -0.39 -16.87 7.15
C TRP A 29 -1.64 -17.71 7.43
N ALA A 30 -2.61 -17.75 6.50
CA ALA A 30 -3.83 -18.52 6.67
C ALA A 30 -3.54 -20.03 6.85
N GLU A 31 -2.62 -20.59 6.07
CA GLU A 31 -2.18 -21.98 6.20
C GLU A 31 -1.55 -22.24 7.58
N LYS A 32 -0.68 -21.35 8.04
CA LYS A 32 -0.01 -21.46 9.36
C LYS A 32 -0.99 -21.39 10.52
N GLU A 33 -2.01 -20.53 10.44
CA GLU A 33 -3.04 -20.35 11.46
C GLU A 33 -4.18 -21.39 11.34
N GLY A 34 -4.19 -22.23 10.31
CA GLY A 34 -5.26 -23.18 10.03
C GLY A 34 -6.58 -22.53 9.62
N ILE A 35 -6.51 -21.32 9.05
CA ILE A 35 -7.70 -20.56 8.60
C ILE A 35 -8.14 -21.08 7.23
N ASP A 36 -9.46 -21.24 7.05
CA ASP A 36 -10.02 -21.49 5.73
C ASP A 36 -9.87 -20.24 4.86
N PHE A 37 -8.92 -20.29 3.94
CA PHE A 37 -8.55 -19.17 3.08
C PHE A 37 -9.70 -18.71 2.15
N GLU A 38 -10.65 -19.59 1.83
CA GLU A 38 -11.81 -19.20 1.04
C GLU A 38 -12.70 -18.21 1.77
N HIS A 39 -12.89 -18.36 3.09
CA HIS A 39 -13.62 -17.38 3.91
C HIS A 39 -12.93 -16.01 3.91
N TYR A 40 -11.61 -15.98 4.06
CA TYR A 40 -10.86 -14.73 3.93
C TYR A 40 -11.09 -14.06 2.58
N LYS A 41 -10.98 -14.82 1.48
CA LYS A 41 -11.19 -14.27 0.13
C LYS A 41 -12.63 -13.78 -0.07
N GLN A 42 -13.61 -14.46 0.48
CA GLN A 42 -15.00 -14.03 0.42
C GLN A 42 -15.21 -12.72 1.18
N ALA A 43 -14.65 -12.58 2.38
CA ALA A 43 -14.70 -11.34 3.14
C ALA A 43 -14.06 -10.17 2.36
N MET A 44 -12.87 -10.39 1.77
CA MET A 44 -12.20 -9.37 0.97
C MET A 44 -13.00 -8.99 -0.29
N ARG A 45 -13.57 -9.96 -1.02
CA ARG A 45 -14.42 -9.69 -2.18
C ARG A 45 -15.62 -8.83 -1.77
N ARG A 46 -16.32 -9.24 -0.70
CA ARG A 46 -17.49 -8.52 -0.20
C ARG A 46 -17.17 -7.09 0.20
N TRP A 47 -16.08 -6.87 0.91
CA TRP A 47 -15.69 -5.54 1.40
C TRP A 47 -15.02 -4.65 0.34
N LEU A 48 -14.42 -5.23 -0.70
CA LEU A 48 -13.76 -4.49 -1.77
C LEU A 48 -14.61 -4.36 -3.05
N SER A 49 -15.76 -5.07 -3.13
CA SER A 49 -16.64 -4.98 -4.28
C SER A 49 -17.47 -3.69 -4.25
N PRO A 50 -17.42 -2.86 -5.33
CA PRO A 50 -18.28 -1.68 -5.43
C PRO A 50 -19.77 -2.01 -5.46
N GLU A 51 -20.14 -3.22 -5.92
CA GLU A 51 -21.51 -3.67 -6.14
C GLU A 51 -22.20 -4.15 -4.85
N GLU A 52 -21.41 -4.61 -3.87
CA GLU A 52 -21.92 -5.12 -2.58
C GLU A 52 -21.86 -4.07 -1.46
N GLN A 53 -21.46 -2.85 -1.73
CA GLN A 53 -21.49 -1.76 -0.76
C GLN A 53 -22.98 -1.42 -0.47
N LEU A 54 -23.53 -2.07 0.54
CA LEU A 54 -24.82 -1.71 1.09
C LEU A 54 -24.77 -0.25 1.56
N GLU A 55 -25.67 0.58 1.06
CA GLU A 55 -25.77 2.03 1.31
C GLU A 55 -25.82 2.44 2.80
N ALA A 56 -25.86 1.50 3.72
CA ALA A 56 -26.05 1.72 5.16
C ALA A 56 -24.91 1.24 6.06
N GLU A 57 -23.94 0.47 5.55
CA GLU A 57 -22.84 -0.04 6.39
C GLU A 57 -21.52 0.60 6.04
N ILE A 58 -20.80 1.09 7.05
CA ILE A 58 -19.41 1.57 6.90
C ILE A 58 -18.54 0.37 6.47
N ASN A 59 -17.89 0.47 5.31
CA ASN A 59 -16.95 -0.53 4.86
C ASN A 59 -15.78 -0.66 5.85
N PRO A 60 -15.59 -1.82 6.51
CA PRO A 60 -14.57 -1.96 7.55
C PRO A 60 -13.13 -1.69 7.06
N ILE A 61 -12.81 -2.06 5.80
CA ILE A 61 -11.49 -1.78 5.21
C ILE A 61 -11.30 -0.28 5.07
N HIS A 62 -12.26 0.43 4.49
CA HIS A 62 -12.17 1.87 4.34
C HIS A 62 -12.08 2.59 5.68
N ALA A 63 -12.83 2.10 6.67
CA ALA A 63 -12.85 2.68 8.02
C ALA A 63 -11.50 2.48 8.74
N ILE A 64 -10.89 1.29 8.68
CA ILE A 64 -9.58 1.07 9.29
C ILE A 64 -8.48 1.84 8.54
N GLU A 65 -8.56 1.93 7.22
CA GLU A 65 -7.61 2.70 6.41
C GLU A 65 -7.66 4.19 6.71
N ARG A 66 -8.81 4.76 7.08
CA ARG A 66 -8.92 6.15 7.54
C ARG A 66 -8.71 6.34 9.03
N GLY A 67 -8.49 5.26 9.80
CA GLY A 67 -8.39 5.32 11.26
C GLY A 67 -9.71 5.64 11.96
N GLU A 68 -10.85 5.42 11.30
CA GLU A 68 -12.21 5.64 11.83
C GLU A 68 -12.65 4.54 12.80
N ILE A 69 -12.03 3.36 12.72
CA ILE A 69 -12.22 2.26 13.69
C ILE A 69 -10.86 1.81 14.25
N THR A 70 -10.90 1.22 15.43
CA THR A 70 -9.68 0.71 16.08
C THR A 70 -9.23 -0.61 15.49
N VAL A 71 -7.95 -0.98 15.70
CA VAL A 71 -7.43 -2.29 15.29
C VAL A 71 -8.23 -3.43 15.92
N PRO A 72 -8.50 -3.46 17.24
CA PRO A 72 -9.33 -4.50 17.83
C PRO A 72 -10.73 -4.62 17.20
N ASP A 73 -11.41 -3.50 16.94
CA ASP A 73 -12.74 -3.52 16.29
C ASP A 73 -12.68 -4.10 14.87
N PHE A 74 -11.63 -3.80 14.12
CA PHE A 74 -11.42 -4.37 12.79
C PHE A 74 -11.09 -5.87 12.87
N GLU A 75 -10.21 -6.27 13.80
CA GLU A 75 -9.83 -7.66 14.03
C GLU A 75 -11.06 -8.53 14.39
N GLU A 76 -11.95 -8.02 15.24
CA GLU A 76 -13.22 -8.69 15.56
C GLU A 76 -14.11 -8.86 14.33
N LYS A 77 -14.27 -7.79 13.53
CA LYS A 77 -15.05 -7.83 12.29
C LYS A 77 -14.47 -8.82 11.27
N LEU A 78 -13.14 -8.81 11.10
CA LEU A 78 -12.45 -9.70 10.16
C LEU A 78 -12.52 -11.15 10.63
N ALA A 79 -12.25 -11.43 11.92
CA ALA A 79 -12.33 -12.77 12.49
C ALA A 79 -13.76 -13.37 12.36
N ALA A 80 -14.79 -12.54 12.55
CA ALA A 80 -16.19 -12.97 12.40
C ALA A 80 -16.57 -13.38 10.95
N GLN A 81 -15.79 -12.99 9.94
CA GLN A 81 -15.98 -13.43 8.54
C GLN A 81 -15.20 -14.69 8.21
N MET A 82 -14.36 -15.19 9.12
CA MET A 82 -13.45 -16.30 8.88
C MET A 82 -13.77 -17.49 9.80
N GLN A 83 -13.26 -18.64 9.43
CA GLN A 83 -13.37 -19.88 10.18
C GLN A 83 -12.07 -20.69 10.05
N LEU A 84 -11.73 -21.45 11.08
CA LEU A 84 -10.66 -22.43 10.99
C LEU A 84 -11.11 -23.65 10.16
N LEU A 85 -10.16 -24.39 9.61
CA LEU A 85 -10.42 -25.59 8.82
C LEU A 85 -11.15 -26.70 9.61
N ASP A 86 -11.08 -26.67 10.93
CA ASP A 86 -11.79 -27.59 11.82
C ASP A 86 -13.19 -27.09 12.24
N GLY A 87 -13.61 -25.94 11.72
CA GLY A 87 -14.91 -25.34 11.98
C GLY A 87 -14.98 -24.44 13.21
N HIS A 88 -13.86 -24.27 13.95
CA HIS A 88 -13.82 -23.35 15.09
C HIS A 88 -13.69 -21.88 14.64
N PRO A 89 -14.11 -20.92 15.49
CA PRO A 89 -13.94 -19.49 15.20
C PRO A 89 -12.46 -19.08 15.21
N VAL A 90 -12.11 -18.09 14.39
CA VAL A 90 -10.77 -17.49 14.38
C VAL A 90 -10.61 -16.55 15.57
N GLN A 91 -9.47 -16.61 16.25
CA GLN A 91 -9.16 -15.70 17.34
C GLN A 91 -8.88 -14.29 16.78
N SER A 92 -9.63 -13.29 17.23
CA SER A 92 -9.50 -11.91 16.78
C SER A 92 -8.28 -11.20 17.36
N GLU A 93 -7.99 -11.38 18.65
CA GLU A 93 -6.91 -10.66 19.33
C GLU A 93 -5.56 -10.86 18.65
N GLY A 94 -4.96 -9.75 18.19
CA GLY A 94 -3.66 -9.74 17.52
C GLY A 94 -3.66 -10.37 16.12
N LEU A 95 -4.81 -10.51 15.49
CA LEU A 95 -4.98 -11.12 14.17
C LEU A 95 -4.13 -10.41 13.11
N LEU A 96 -4.16 -9.08 13.06
CA LEU A 96 -3.38 -8.29 12.11
C LEU A 96 -1.87 -8.41 12.39
N ALA A 97 -1.47 -8.42 13.66
CA ALA A 97 -0.06 -8.58 14.01
C ALA A 97 0.49 -9.95 13.55
N ARG A 98 -0.30 -11.02 13.69
CA ARG A 98 0.06 -12.36 13.19
C ARG A 98 0.11 -12.39 11.67
N MET A 99 -0.84 -11.74 10.99
CA MET A 99 -0.87 -11.65 9.53
C MET A 99 0.34 -10.85 9.01
N PHE A 100 0.59 -9.66 9.52
CA PHE A 100 1.72 -8.80 9.10
C PHE A 100 3.08 -9.39 9.45
N GLY A 101 3.18 -10.21 10.52
CA GLY A 101 4.38 -10.97 10.84
C GLY A 101 4.80 -11.99 9.76
N SER A 102 3.92 -12.26 8.78
CA SER A 102 4.21 -13.11 7.62
C SER A 102 4.68 -12.31 6.39
N PHE A 103 4.68 -10.97 6.46
CA PHE A 103 5.10 -10.13 5.35
C PHE A 103 6.64 -10.02 5.30
N ALA A 104 7.23 -10.39 4.19
CA ALA A 104 8.66 -10.26 3.95
C ALA A 104 8.98 -8.94 3.25
N THR A 105 10.14 -8.37 3.56
CA THR A 105 10.63 -7.13 2.93
C THR A 105 11.12 -7.40 1.50
N ALA A 106 10.68 -6.60 0.54
CA ALA A 106 11.21 -6.58 -0.82
C ALA A 106 12.53 -5.81 -0.86
N HIS A 107 13.62 -6.44 -0.43
CA HIS A 107 14.93 -5.78 -0.26
C HIS A 107 15.42 -5.03 -1.50
N ALA A 108 15.19 -5.57 -2.69
CA ALA A 108 15.60 -4.94 -3.95
C ALA A 108 14.85 -3.61 -4.19
N MET A 109 13.53 -3.57 -3.94
CA MET A 109 12.73 -2.35 -4.07
C MET A 109 13.10 -1.30 -3.01
N ASN A 110 13.31 -1.73 -1.76
CA ASN A 110 13.76 -0.82 -0.70
C ASN A 110 15.12 -0.18 -1.06
N ALA A 111 16.08 -0.97 -1.53
CA ALA A 111 17.37 -0.48 -2.00
C ALA A 111 17.26 0.46 -3.20
N LEU A 112 16.30 0.22 -4.11
CA LEU A 112 16.02 1.11 -5.25
C LEU A 112 15.56 2.49 -4.77
N VAL A 113 14.68 2.56 -3.76
CA VAL A 113 14.23 3.85 -3.19
C VAL A 113 15.39 4.62 -2.57
N VAL A 114 16.26 3.93 -1.82
CA VAL A 114 17.50 4.54 -1.27
C VAL A 114 18.38 5.11 -2.39
N ARG A 115 18.57 4.34 -3.49
CA ARG A 115 19.36 4.82 -4.64
C ARG A 115 18.70 6.02 -5.33
N ALA A 116 17.38 5.99 -5.51
CA ALA A 116 16.66 7.12 -6.09
C ALA A 116 16.87 8.40 -5.27
N ARG A 117 16.76 8.32 -3.96
CA ARG A 117 17.05 9.44 -3.06
C ARG A 117 18.52 9.88 -3.16
N GLY A 118 19.46 8.94 -3.27
CA GLY A 118 20.90 9.22 -3.48
C GLY A 118 21.19 9.96 -4.79
N HIS A 119 20.35 9.83 -5.81
CA HIS A 119 20.38 10.61 -7.05
C HIS A 119 19.67 11.97 -6.96
N GLY A 120 19.18 12.36 -5.78
CA GLY A 120 18.48 13.63 -5.56
C GLY A 120 17.01 13.62 -5.97
N ILE A 121 16.44 12.45 -6.25
CA ILE A 121 15.00 12.27 -6.45
C ILE A 121 14.32 12.37 -5.08
N ARG A 122 13.31 13.24 -4.96
CA ARG A 122 12.49 13.33 -3.74
C ARG A 122 11.69 12.05 -3.60
N THR A 123 11.61 11.50 -2.40
CA THR A 123 10.98 10.20 -2.16
C THR A 123 9.90 10.26 -1.10
N ALA A 124 8.78 9.59 -1.33
CA ALA A 124 7.71 9.47 -0.35
C ALA A 124 7.16 8.04 -0.25
N LEU A 125 6.83 7.64 0.98
CA LEU A 125 5.91 6.53 1.21
C LEU A 125 4.47 7.06 1.18
N LEU A 126 3.58 6.38 0.45
CA LEU A 126 2.15 6.65 0.41
C LEU A 126 1.37 5.35 0.56
N SER A 127 0.97 5.01 1.78
CA SER A 127 0.42 3.70 2.12
C SER A 127 -0.97 3.77 2.75
N ASN A 128 -1.88 2.90 2.28
CA ASN A 128 -3.10 2.58 3.00
C ASN A 128 -2.77 1.59 4.12
N SER A 129 -3.19 1.88 5.34
CA SER A 129 -2.79 1.11 6.53
C SER A 129 -3.95 0.42 7.22
N TRP A 130 -3.67 -0.76 7.75
CA TRP A 130 -4.56 -1.46 8.68
C TRP A 130 -3.91 -1.46 10.06
N GLY A 131 -3.92 -0.27 10.73
CA GLY A 131 -3.46 -0.13 12.11
C GLY A 131 -2.11 0.55 12.31
N ASN A 132 -1.51 1.14 11.28
CA ASN A 132 -0.31 2.01 11.37
C ASN A 132 0.95 1.35 11.98
N THR A 133 0.98 0.02 12.10
CA THR A 133 2.13 -0.73 12.62
C THR A 133 3.06 -1.12 11.48
N TYR A 134 4.11 -0.34 11.29
CA TYR A 134 5.12 -0.54 10.24
C TYR A 134 6.50 -0.73 10.85
N PRO A 135 7.37 -1.55 10.23
CA PRO A 135 8.80 -1.56 10.56
C PRO A 135 9.44 -0.28 9.98
N ARG A 136 9.65 0.74 10.82
CA ARG A 136 10.13 2.06 10.37
C ARG A 136 11.65 2.18 10.33
N ASP A 137 12.38 1.12 10.65
CA ASP A 137 13.84 1.11 10.62
C ASP A 137 14.37 1.41 9.21
N GLY A 138 15.27 2.38 9.09
CA GLY A 138 15.86 2.81 7.83
C GLY A 138 14.99 3.73 6.97
N TRP A 139 13.78 4.11 7.40
CA TRP A 139 12.93 5.00 6.62
C TRP A 139 13.49 6.41 6.46
N ASP A 140 14.27 6.89 7.42
CA ASP A 140 14.95 8.19 7.33
C ASP A 140 15.95 8.26 6.17
N ASP A 141 16.51 7.10 5.76
CA ASP A 141 17.38 6.98 4.60
C ASP A 141 16.61 6.79 3.29
N MET A 142 15.34 6.38 3.39
CA MET A 142 14.51 6.07 2.24
C MET A 142 13.60 7.22 1.81
N PHE A 143 13.03 7.96 2.77
CA PHE A 143 11.93 8.89 2.49
C PHE A 143 12.20 10.31 3.00
N ASP A 144 11.85 11.29 2.17
CA ASP A 144 11.72 12.68 2.59
C ASP A 144 10.38 12.93 3.28
N THR A 145 9.36 12.15 2.92
CA THR A 145 8.00 12.25 3.46
C THR A 145 7.37 10.87 3.60
N VAL A 146 6.59 10.69 4.67
CA VAL A 146 5.80 9.48 4.92
C VAL A 146 4.34 9.89 5.12
N VAL A 147 3.45 9.30 4.32
CA VAL A 147 2.00 9.48 4.43
C VAL A 147 1.35 8.10 4.61
N ILE A 148 0.79 7.89 5.79
CA ILE A 148 0.06 6.69 6.17
C ILE A 148 -1.41 7.07 6.35
N SER A 149 -2.29 6.41 5.65
CA SER A 149 -3.71 6.74 5.54
C SER A 149 -4.39 6.92 6.90
N GLY A 150 -4.21 5.99 7.82
CA GLY A 150 -4.80 6.03 9.16
C GLY A 150 -4.23 7.12 10.08
N GLU A 151 -3.09 7.75 9.73
CA GLU A 151 -2.53 8.89 10.46
C GLU A 151 -3.09 10.22 9.95
N VAL A 152 -3.61 10.24 8.71
CA VAL A 152 -4.08 11.48 8.07
C VAL A 152 -5.59 11.50 7.81
N GLY A 153 -6.29 10.41 8.08
CA GLY A 153 -7.74 10.30 7.86
C GLY A 153 -8.17 10.26 6.39
N LEU A 154 -7.23 9.96 5.49
CA LEU A 154 -7.43 9.90 4.03
C LEU A 154 -6.92 8.57 3.50
N ARG A 155 -7.42 8.11 2.35
CA ARG A 155 -6.98 6.84 1.77
C ARG A 155 -6.86 6.90 0.24
N LYS A 156 -6.02 6.08 -0.35
CA LYS A 156 -6.04 5.79 -1.79
C LYS A 156 -7.31 4.97 -2.11
N PRO A 157 -7.97 5.17 -3.24
CA PRO A 157 -7.61 6.04 -4.37
C PRO A 157 -8.19 7.47 -4.30
N GLU A 158 -8.59 7.97 -3.12
CA GLU A 158 -9.13 9.33 -2.98
C GLU A 158 -8.08 10.39 -3.35
N PRO A 159 -8.43 11.41 -4.17
CA PRO A 159 -7.46 12.37 -4.68
C PRO A 159 -6.77 13.20 -3.58
N GLU A 160 -7.42 13.34 -2.42
CA GLU A 160 -6.94 14.17 -1.32
C GLU A 160 -5.63 13.67 -0.73
N ILE A 161 -5.43 12.33 -0.64
CA ILE A 161 -4.20 11.77 -0.06
C ILE A 161 -3.00 11.99 -0.99
N PHE A 162 -3.19 11.93 -2.29
CA PHE A 162 -2.15 12.22 -3.28
C PHE A 162 -1.76 13.71 -3.26
N LYS A 163 -2.76 14.61 -3.17
CA LYS A 163 -2.54 16.06 -3.05
C LYS A 163 -1.75 16.38 -1.79
N LEU A 164 -2.14 15.82 -0.64
CA LEU A 164 -1.44 15.97 0.63
C LEU A 164 0.02 15.50 0.52
N THR A 165 0.27 14.37 -0.18
CA THR A 165 1.63 13.85 -0.37
C THR A 165 2.47 14.81 -1.20
N CYS A 166 1.92 15.33 -2.31
CA CYS A 166 2.59 16.35 -3.13
C CYS A 166 2.89 17.63 -2.34
N GLU A 167 1.94 18.10 -1.55
CA GLU A 167 2.09 19.28 -0.69
C GLU A 167 3.25 19.09 0.31
N ARG A 168 3.28 17.95 1.01
CA ARG A 168 4.35 17.63 1.96
C ARG A 168 5.73 17.47 1.32
N LEU A 169 5.77 16.99 0.08
CA LEU A 169 7.00 16.91 -0.72
C LEU A 169 7.37 18.24 -1.40
N GLU A 170 6.48 19.23 -1.40
CA GLU A 170 6.62 20.49 -2.12
C GLU A 170 6.87 20.30 -3.63
N VAL A 171 6.09 19.40 -4.26
CA VAL A 171 6.21 19.04 -5.68
C VAL A 171 4.85 19.15 -6.37
N ALA A 172 4.85 19.39 -7.69
CA ALA A 172 3.65 19.26 -8.48
C ALA A 172 3.36 17.80 -8.85
N ALA A 173 2.08 17.41 -8.96
CA ALA A 173 1.71 16.06 -9.34
C ALA A 173 2.34 15.62 -10.68
N ALA A 174 2.45 16.53 -11.64
CA ALA A 174 3.06 16.26 -12.94
C ALA A 174 4.58 15.92 -12.89
N ASP A 175 5.24 16.23 -11.78
CA ASP A 175 6.65 15.94 -11.54
C ASP A 175 6.84 14.64 -10.74
N CYS A 176 5.75 13.91 -10.43
CA CYS A 176 5.74 12.71 -9.61
C CYS A 176 5.59 11.45 -10.46
N VAL A 177 6.34 10.43 -10.08
CA VAL A 177 6.08 9.02 -10.44
C VAL A 177 5.48 8.33 -9.22
N PHE A 178 4.38 7.62 -9.40
CA PHE A 178 3.72 6.85 -8.35
C PHE A 178 3.75 5.36 -8.68
N VAL A 179 4.28 4.55 -7.77
CA VAL A 179 4.40 3.08 -7.89
C VAL A 179 3.47 2.40 -6.90
N ASP A 180 2.57 1.57 -7.39
CA ASP A 180 1.59 0.83 -6.57
C ASP A 180 1.26 -0.50 -7.27
N ASP A 181 0.88 -1.54 -6.54
CA ASP A 181 0.50 -2.85 -7.10
C ASP A 181 -0.99 -2.93 -7.47
N LEU A 182 -1.80 -1.94 -7.05
CA LEU A 182 -3.22 -1.82 -7.35
C LEU A 182 -3.49 -0.83 -8.50
N GLU A 183 -4.05 -1.34 -9.59
CA GLU A 183 -4.35 -0.54 -10.79
C GLU A 183 -5.27 0.66 -10.48
N ILE A 184 -6.22 0.50 -9.57
CA ILE A 184 -7.14 1.58 -9.16
C ILE A 184 -6.38 2.78 -8.57
N ASN A 185 -5.34 2.54 -7.78
CA ASN A 185 -4.52 3.59 -7.19
C ASN A 185 -3.65 4.27 -8.24
N VAL A 186 -3.06 3.47 -9.14
CA VAL A 186 -2.25 3.98 -10.27
C VAL A 186 -3.08 4.86 -11.20
N THR A 187 -4.32 4.44 -11.50
CA THR A 187 -5.26 5.20 -12.33
C THR A 187 -5.62 6.53 -11.67
N ALA A 188 -5.98 6.53 -10.38
CA ALA A 188 -6.32 7.74 -9.66
C ALA A 188 -5.16 8.75 -9.59
N ALA A 189 -3.93 8.27 -9.40
CA ALA A 189 -2.74 9.11 -9.48
C ALA A 189 -2.56 9.72 -10.87
N GLY A 190 -2.81 8.94 -11.94
CA GLY A 190 -2.76 9.40 -13.31
C GLY A 190 -3.79 10.49 -13.62
N GLU A 191 -5.00 10.41 -13.06
CA GLU A 191 -6.05 11.45 -13.20
C GLU A 191 -5.63 12.79 -12.58
N LEU A 192 -4.71 12.77 -11.62
CA LEU A 192 -4.12 13.97 -11.03
C LEU A 192 -2.88 14.49 -11.78
N GLY A 193 -2.49 13.81 -12.86
CA GLY A 193 -1.35 14.17 -13.69
C GLY A 193 -0.02 13.52 -13.29
N MET A 194 0.01 12.61 -12.33
CA MET A 194 1.20 11.82 -12.00
C MET A 194 1.50 10.79 -13.09
N THR A 195 2.76 10.38 -13.22
CA THR A 195 3.12 9.20 -14.01
C THR A 195 2.92 7.95 -13.15
N GLY A 196 1.87 7.17 -13.44
CA GLY A 196 1.62 5.92 -12.73
C GLY A 196 2.48 4.76 -13.25
N VAL A 197 3.02 3.96 -12.34
CA VAL A 197 3.76 2.72 -12.62
C VAL A 197 3.12 1.58 -11.83
N LEU A 198 2.47 0.67 -12.54
CA LEU A 198 1.87 -0.51 -11.94
C LEU A 198 2.96 -1.53 -11.61
N HIS A 199 3.17 -1.80 -10.32
CA HIS A 199 4.16 -2.75 -9.87
C HIS A 199 3.71 -4.19 -10.14
N ARG A 200 4.53 -4.95 -10.86
CA ARG A 200 4.32 -6.38 -11.15
C ARG A 200 5.57 -7.22 -10.84
N GLY A 201 6.60 -6.59 -10.29
CA GLY A 201 7.87 -7.18 -9.92
C GLY A 201 9.03 -6.20 -10.10
N TYR A 202 10.13 -6.49 -9.41
CA TYR A 202 11.28 -5.61 -9.34
C TYR A 202 11.84 -5.21 -10.71
N ASP A 203 12.19 -6.19 -11.56
CA ASP A 203 12.91 -5.94 -12.81
C ASP A 203 12.15 -4.98 -13.74
N THR A 204 10.83 -5.19 -13.89
CA THR A 204 10.00 -4.34 -14.75
C THR A 204 9.83 -2.94 -14.17
N THR A 205 9.69 -2.83 -12.87
CA THR A 205 9.54 -1.54 -12.18
C THR A 205 10.85 -0.76 -12.22
N ALA A 206 11.98 -1.39 -11.91
CA ALA A 206 13.30 -0.77 -11.95
C ALA A 206 13.63 -0.22 -13.33
N ALA A 207 13.48 -1.05 -14.38
CA ALA A 207 13.70 -0.61 -15.76
C ALA A 207 12.83 0.59 -16.15
N ARG A 208 11.56 0.58 -15.73
CA ARG A 208 10.65 1.69 -16.02
C ARG A 208 11.03 2.97 -15.28
N LEU A 209 11.45 2.85 -14.03
CA LEU A 209 11.90 4.01 -13.24
C LEU A 209 13.22 4.58 -13.78
N GLU A 210 14.16 3.73 -14.19
CA GLU A 210 15.40 4.18 -14.84
C GLU A 210 15.14 4.94 -16.14
N GLU A 211 14.18 4.47 -16.96
CA GLU A 211 13.75 5.18 -18.17
C GLU A 211 13.16 6.57 -17.84
N LEU A 212 12.30 6.64 -16.82
CA LEU A 212 11.60 7.88 -16.44
C LEU A 212 12.54 8.91 -15.82
N PHE A 213 13.43 8.49 -14.92
CA PHE A 213 14.32 9.39 -14.20
C PHE A 213 15.67 9.62 -14.93
N GLY A 214 16.04 8.76 -15.87
CA GLY A 214 17.29 8.87 -16.62
C GLY A 214 18.53 8.59 -15.79
N VAL A 215 18.42 7.85 -14.69
CA VAL A 215 19.52 7.46 -13.79
C VAL A 215 19.47 5.96 -13.48
N PRO A 216 20.61 5.30 -13.19
CA PRO A 216 20.62 3.88 -12.82
C PRO A 216 20.02 3.69 -11.43
N LEU A 217 19.04 2.79 -11.32
CA LEU A 217 18.32 2.47 -10.08
C LEU A 217 18.28 0.96 -9.77
N ALA A 218 18.68 0.10 -10.72
CA ALA A 218 18.71 -1.35 -10.54
C ALA A 218 19.88 -1.86 -9.68
#